data_61f6968e12fa0812e5776a41e8e83c9b
#
_entry.id   61f6968e12fa0812e5776a41e8e83c9b
#
_cell.length_a   1.000
_cell.length_b   1.000
_cell.length_c   1.000
_cell.angle_alpha   90.00
_cell.angle_beta   90.00
_cell.angle_gamma   90.00
#
_symmetry.space_group_name_H-M   'P 1'
#
loop_
_entity.id
_entity.type
_entity.pdbx_description
1 polymer ?
#
loop_
_entity_poly.entity_id
_entity_poly.type
_entity_poly.pdbx_seq_one_letter_code
_entity_poly.pdbx_strand_id
1 'polypeptide(L)'
;IRDRLLSKFMRQTYYQAIRGKYMLFDVLGRGISRKDITDKSATALFAERMAVLDPEHIEEYKAIIARLKDEQAADYKLKPLHTHYFRGDYTLHVRPGYTFDVRTVSTRTMRCEYGNGENLKTYFMSDGCTNIVTQGNEYTNIFPAWNWRRIPGTTAPQLDTIPMAASDWQTRGTSTFAGGVSDSIYGVSAYAYMDNYAGVNTGAKKAWFFFDNEVVCLGSGINSTSYAPVYTTINQCLLDDKNILLSQNKQQTTIKKGEFSYDSPDWVLHNGIGYIFPQGGRIFLCNQQQTGSWYDINHTESKEMQQREVFTLGFNHGTNPRNATYA
;
A
#
# COMPACT_ATOMS: atom_id res chain seq x y z
N ILE A 1 -33.94 -3.61 9.58
CA ILE A 1 -32.91 -2.58 9.92
C ILE A 1 -31.52 -3.22 9.91
N ARG A 2 -31.31 -4.34 10.64
CA ARG A 2 -30.00 -5.02 10.74
C ARG A 2 -29.44 -5.39 9.37
N ASP A 3 -30.23 -6.01 8.49
CA ASP A 3 -29.82 -6.50 7.18
C ASP A 3 -29.46 -5.34 6.24
N ARG A 4 -30.20 -4.22 6.30
CA ARG A 4 -29.86 -2.99 5.56
C ARG A 4 -28.52 -2.37 6.01
N LEU A 5 -28.22 -2.38 7.32
CA LEU A 5 -26.94 -1.88 7.84
C LEU A 5 -25.80 -2.78 7.42
N LEU A 6 -25.99 -4.10 7.45
CA LEU A 6 -24.99 -5.06 6.99
C LEU A 6 -24.73 -4.90 5.49
N SER A 7 -25.79 -4.84 4.66
CA SER A 7 -25.64 -4.61 3.24
C SER A 7 -24.92 -3.29 2.93
N LYS A 8 -25.28 -2.21 3.62
CA LYS A 8 -24.59 -0.93 3.47
C LYS A 8 -23.09 -1.05 3.78
N PHE A 9 -22.73 -1.68 4.89
CA PHE A 9 -21.33 -1.91 5.26
C PHE A 9 -20.59 -2.72 4.19
N MET A 10 -21.19 -3.82 3.73
CA MET A 10 -20.56 -4.68 2.73
C MET A 10 -20.32 -3.92 1.42
N ARG A 11 -21.30 -3.21 0.88
CA ARG A 11 -21.19 -2.49 -0.39
C ARG A 11 -20.31 -1.25 -0.32
N GLN A 12 -20.45 -0.47 0.77
CA GLN A 12 -19.80 0.84 0.88
C GLN A 12 -18.47 0.83 1.65
N THR A 13 -18.07 -0.32 2.19
CA THR A 13 -16.81 -0.44 2.93
C THR A 13 -16.05 -1.69 2.51
N TYR A 14 -16.57 -2.88 2.80
CA TYR A 14 -15.83 -4.12 2.62
C TYR A 14 -15.45 -4.37 1.16
N TYR A 15 -16.44 -4.39 0.24
CA TYR A 15 -16.18 -4.66 -1.17
C TYR A 15 -15.48 -3.49 -1.90
N GLN A 16 -15.45 -2.29 -1.33
CA GLN A 16 -14.70 -1.17 -1.91
C GLN A 16 -13.18 -1.33 -1.75
N ALA A 17 -12.73 -2.08 -0.73
CA ALA A 17 -11.34 -2.42 -0.53
C ALA A 17 -10.87 -3.63 -1.38
N ILE A 18 -11.70 -4.08 -2.35
CA ILE A 18 -11.39 -5.21 -3.25
C ILE A 18 -11.36 -4.71 -4.69
N ARG A 19 -10.23 -4.92 -5.36
CA ARG A 19 -10.06 -4.68 -6.79
C ARG A 19 -10.07 -6.04 -7.52
N GLY A 20 -10.98 -6.22 -8.49
CA GLY A 20 -11.23 -7.56 -9.03
C GLY A 20 -11.71 -8.51 -7.93
N LYS A 21 -10.89 -9.50 -7.59
CA LYS A 21 -11.10 -10.40 -6.45
C LYS A 21 -10.09 -10.21 -5.32
N TYR A 22 -9.16 -9.25 -5.43
CA TYR A 22 -8.05 -9.09 -4.49
C TYR A 22 -8.26 -7.91 -3.55
N MET A 23 -8.18 -8.18 -2.25
CA MET A 23 -8.26 -7.16 -1.22
C MET A 23 -6.93 -6.42 -1.09
N LEU A 24 -6.99 -5.11 -0.88
CA LEU A 24 -5.85 -4.27 -0.57
C LEU A 24 -5.12 -4.83 0.66
N PHE A 25 -3.79 -4.88 0.62
CA PHE A 25 -3.03 -5.67 1.59
C PHE A 25 -2.97 -5.03 2.98
N ASP A 26 -3.02 -3.71 3.06
CA ASP A 26 -2.86 -2.97 4.32
C ASP A 26 -4.10 -2.99 5.22
N VAL A 27 -5.26 -3.43 4.70
CA VAL A 27 -6.49 -3.61 5.51
C VAL A 27 -6.65 -5.04 6.05
N LEU A 28 -5.71 -5.94 5.78
CA LEU A 28 -5.78 -7.36 6.17
C LEU A 28 -5.35 -7.61 7.63
N GLY A 29 -4.79 -6.60 8.31
CA GLY A 29 -4.21 -6.79 9.63
C GLY A 29 -3.11 -7.86 9.61
N ARG A 30 -3.03 -8.71 10.63
CA ARG A 30 -2.05 -9.82 10.68
C ARG A 30 -2.26 -10.87 9.57
N GLY A 31 -3.44 -10.90 8.95
CA GLY A 31 -3.73 -11.81 7.86
C GLY A 31 -2.77 -11.69 6.68
N ILE A 32 -2.12 -10.53 6.50
CA ILE A 32 -1.11 -10.32 5.43
C ILE A 32 0.03 -11.37 5.49
N SER A 33 0.28 -11.95 6.65
CA SER A 33 1.31 -12.99 6.85
C SER A 33 0.86 -14.40 6.48
N ARG A 34 -0.33 -14.56 5.87
CA ARG A 34 -0.91 -15.85 5.45
C ARG A 34 -0.99 -15.94 3.93
N LYS A 35 -0.70 -17.12 3.42
CA LYS A 35 -0.78 -17.39 1.97
C LYS A 35 -2.20 -17.18 1.45
N ASP A 36 -2.31 -16.68 0.21
CA ASP A 36 -3.55 -16.45 -0.54
C ASP A 36 -4.57 -15.52 0.13
N ILE A 37 -4.19 -14.81 1.19
CA ILE A 37 -5.10 -13.98 1.99
C ILE A 37 -5.73 -12.82 1.21
N THR A 38 -5.07 -12.32 0.17
CA THR A 38 -5.60 -11.25 -0.68
C THR A 38 -6.75 -11.71 -1.56
N ASP A 39 -6.77 -12.97 -1.98
CA ASP A 39 -7.86 -13.53 -2.79
C ASP A 39 -9.15 -13.64 -1.97
N LYS A 40 -10.20 -12.97 -2.43
CA LYS A 40 -11.53 -12.92 -1.81
C LYS A 40 -12.62 -13.57 -2.67
N SER A 41 -12.26 -14.35 -3.68
CA SER A 41 -13.21 -15.05 -4.56
C SER A 41 -14.26 -15.84 -3.78
N ALA A 42 -13.88 -16.49 -2.69
CA ALA A 42 -14.80 -17.22 -1.81
C ALA A 42 -15.91 -16.33 -1.20
N THR A 43 -15.70 -15.02 -1.12
CA THR A 43 -16.71 -14.08 -0.60
C THR A 43 -17.83 -13.78 -1.61
N ALA A 44 -17.72 -14.27 -2.84
CA ALA A 44 -18.80 -14.21 -3.84
C ALA A 44 -20.09 -14.86 -3.31
N LEU A 45 -19.99 -16.01 -2.63
CA LEU A 45 -21.13 -16.66 -1.98
C LEU A 45 -21.84 -15.77 -0.96
N PHE A 46 -21.06 -14.97 -0.24
CA PHE A 46 -21.63 -14.01 0.71
C PHE A 46 -22.33 -12.85 -0.02
N ALA A 47 -21.74 -12.36 -1.10
CA ALA A 47 -22.37 -11.33 -1.94
C ALA A 47 -23.68 -11.83 -2.57
N GLU A 48 -23.76 -13.10 -3.00
CA GLU A 48 -24.99 -13.72 -3.49
C GLU A 48 -26.10 -13.73 -2.43
N ARG A 49 -25.76 -14.06 -1.20
CA ARG A 49 -26.72 -14.02 -0.08
C ARG A 49 -27.18 -12.59 0.22
N MET A 50 -26.27 -11.62 0.16
CA MET A 50 -26.64 -10.21 0.35
C MET A 50 -27.54 -9.69 -0.77
N ALA A 51 -27.34 -10.12 -2.01
CA ALA A 51 -28.22 -9.77 -3.14
C ALA A 51 -29.69 -10.21 -2.91
N VAL A 52 -29.90 -11.33 -2.25
CA VAL A 52 -31.24 -11.81 -1.85
C VAL A 52 -31.83 -10.98 -0.71
N LEU A 53 -31.01 -10.59 0.26
CA LEU A 53 -31.44 -9.82 1.44
C LEU A 53 -31.67 -8.33 1.14
N ASP A 54 -31.04 -7.81 0.10
CA ASP A 54 -31.12 -6.41 -0.33
C ASP A 54 -31.37 -6.29 -1.84
N PRO A 55 -32.60 -6.65 -2.29
CA PRO A 55 -32.94 -6.65 -3.70
C PRO A 55 -32.91 -5.26 -4.35
N GLU A 56 -33.00 -4.19 -3.57
CA GLU A 56 -32.87 -2.81 -4.07
C GLU A 56 -31.47 -2.55 -4.67
N HIS A 57 -30.45 -3.31 -4.26
CA HIS A 57 -29.06 -3.16 -4.71
C HIS A 57 -28.54 -4.40 -5.47
N ILE A 58 -29.45 -5.21 -6.02
CA ILE A 58 -29.11 -6.48 -6.69
C ILE A 58 -28.11 -6.29 -7.84
N GLU A 59 -28.22 -5.22 -8.63
CA GLU A 59 -27.30 -4.96 -9.75
C GLU A 59 -25.89 -4.61 -9.30
N GLU A 60 -25.76 -3.94 -8.14
CA GLU A 60 -24.46 -3.68 -7.52
C GLU A 60 -23.83 -5.00 -7.04
N TYR A 61 -24.59 -5.87 -6.40
CA TYR A 61 -24.11 -7.19 -5.99
C TYR A 61 -23.75 -8.09 -7.17
N LYS A 62 -24.52 -8.08 -8.24
CA LYS A 62 -24.18 -8.81 -9.48
C LYS A 62 -22.82 -8.36 -10.04
N ALA A 63 -22.55 -7.07 -10.03
CA ALA A 63 -21.25 -6.55 -10.49
C ALA A 63 -20.11 -6.98 -9.57
N ILE A 64 -20.32 -6.94 -8.24
CA ILE A 64 -19.35 -7.42 -7.24
C ILE A 64 -19.08 -8.93 -7.46
N ILE A 65 -20.11 -9.75 -7.60
CA ILE A 65 -19.99 -11.20 -7.81
C ILE A 65 -19.20 -11.50 -9.08
N ALA A 66 -19.53 -10.81 -10.18
CA ALA A 66 -18.87 -11.03 -11.47
C ALA A 66 -17.36 -10.71 -11.42
N ARG A 67 -16.94 -9.65 -10.68
CA ARG A 67 -15.53 -9.36 -10.45
C ARG A 67 -14.87 -10.40 -9.55
N LEU A 68 -15.52 -10.79 -8.45
CA LEU A 68 -14.97 -11.79 -7.51
C LEU A 68 -14.76 -13.15 -8.16
N LYS A 69 -15.56 -13.50 -9.15
CA LYS A 69 -15.45 -14.78 -9.89
C LYS A 69 -14.56 -14.70 -11.13
N ASP A 70 -13.91 -13.57 -11.41
CA ASP A 70 -13.17 -13.33 -12.65
C ASP A 70 -14.04 -13.46 -13.93
N GLU A 71 -15.35 -13.31 -13.84
CA GLU A 71 -16.27 -13.33 -14.97
C GLU A 71 -16.27 -12.01 -15.74
N GLN A 72 -15.79 -10.95 -15.08
CA GLN A 72 -15.67 -9.60 -15.62
C GLN A 72 -14.34 -8.96 -15.17
N ALA A 73 -13.91 -7.91 -15.89
CA ALA A 73 -12.70 -7.15 -15.58
C ALA A 73 -12.75 -6.56 -14.17
N ALA A 74 -11.57 -6.29 -13.59
CA ALA A 74 -11.40 -5.79 -12.23
C ALA A 74 -12.13 -4.45 -11.98
N ASP A 75 -12.36 -3.67 -13.03
CA ASP A 75 -13.04 -2.38 -12.99
C ASP A 75 -14.53 -2.44 -13.38
N TYR A 76 -15.06 -3.60 -13.70
CA TYR A 76 -16.43 -3.75 -14.19
C TYR A 76 -17.45 -3.09 -13.28
N LYS A 77 -18.14 -2.05 -13.80
CA LYS A 77 -19.12 -1.23 -13.09
C LYS A 77 -18.63 -0.66 -11.75
N LEU A 78 -17.33 -0.45 -11.57
CA LEU A 78 -16.82 0.30 -10.45
C LEU A 78 -17.23 1.77 -10.57
N LYS A 79 -17.71 2.33 -9.45
CA LYS A 79 -18.06 3.74 -9.36
C LYS A 79 -16.92 4.51 -8.71
N PRO A 80 -16.56 5.69 -9.22
CA PRO A 80 -15.64 6.57 -8.54
C PRO A 80 -16.10 6.86 -7.11
N LEU A 81 -15.16 6.78 -6.16
CA LEU A 81 -15.38 7.23 -4.79
C LEU A 81 -14.07 7.70 -4.15
N HIS A 82 -14.20 8.58 -3.19
CA HIS A 82 -13.14 8.92 -2.26
C HIS A 82 -13.72 8.94 -0.85
N THR A 83 -13.07 8.25 0.09
CA THR A 83 -13.52 8.20 1.48
C THR A 83 -12.32 8.30 2.42
N HIS A 84 -12.40 9.21 3.39
CA HIS A 84 -11.49 9.25 4.51
C HIS A 84 -12.16 8.67 5.76
N TYR A 85 -11.64 7.55 6.23
CA TYR A 85 -12.12 6.86 7.43
C TYR A 85 -11.39 7.40 8.67
N PHE A 86 -11.83 8.54 9.18
CA PHE A 86 -11.17 9.28 10.26
C PHE A 86 -10.96 8.51 11.56
N ARG A 87 -11.76 7.47 11.83
CA ARG A 87 -11.58 6.60 12.99
C ARG A 87 -10.49 5.55 12.81
N GLY A 88 -10.13 5.24 11.57
CA GLY A 88 -9.11 4.26 11.20
C GLY A 88 -7.83 4.88 10.67
N ASP A 89 -7.74 6.22 10.57
CA ASP A 89 -6.63 6.93 9.92
C ASP A 89 -6.33 6.37 8.51
N TYR A 90 -7.41 6.07 7.75
CA TYR A 90 -7.34 5.38 6.47
C TYR A 90 -8.09 6.15 5.38
N THR A 91 -7.52 6.21 4.20
CA THR A 91 -8.11 6.87 3.02
C THR A 91 -8.18 5.87 1.88
N LEU A 92 -9.35 5.80 1.23
CA LEU A 92 -9.57 4.96 0.05
C LEU A 92 -10.04 5.81 -1.11
N HIS A 93 -9.39 5.65 -2.26
CA HIS A 93 -9.71 6.31 -3.51
C HIS A 93 -9.86 5.28 -4.62
N VAL A 94 -11.07 5.18 -5.17
CA VAL A 94 -11.41 4.22 -6.24
C VAL A 94 -11.75 4.96 -7.51
N ARG A 95 -11.12 4.57 -8.60
CA ARG A 95 -11.40 4.99 -9.96
C ARG A 95 -11.58 3.75 -10.87
N PRO A 96 -12.27 3.86 -11.99
CA PRO A 96 -12.34 2.75 -12.94
C PRO A 96 -10.95 2.23 -13.33
N GLY A 97 -10.01 3.13 -13.64
CA GLY A 97 -8.66 2.77 -14.05
C GLY A 97 -7.74 2.26 -12.94
N TYR A 98 -7.97 2.64 -11.67
CA TYR A 98 -7.10 2.27 -10.56
C TYR A 98 -7.80 2.39 -9.19
N THR A 99 -7.22 1.76 -8.19
CA THR A 99 -7.52 2.03 -6.78
C THR A 99 -6.22 2.42 -6.07
N PHE A 100 -6.31 3.45 -5.25
CA PHE A 100 -5.21 3.94 -4.41
C PHE A 100 -5.72 4.12 -2.99
N ASP A 101 -4.96 3.69 -2.02
CA ASP A 101 -5.26 3.95 -0.62
C ASP A 101 -4.07 4.48 0.15
N VAL A 102 -4.33 4.98 1.34
CA VAL A 102 -3.31 5.40 2.29
C VAL A 102 -3.69 4.96 3.68
N ARG A 103 -2.83 4.18 4.31
CA ARG A 103 -2.95 3.84 5.72
C ARG A 103 -1.93 4.63 6.54
N THR A 104 -2.43 5.43 7.47
CA THR A 104 -1.64 6.15 8.45
C THR A 104 -1.93 5.65 9.87
N VAL A 105 -1.17 6.12 10.85
CA VAL A 105 -1.37 5.77 12.25
C VAL A 105 -1.15 6.98 13.14
N SER A 106 -2.01 7.15 14.13
CA SER A 106 -1.90 8.20 15.12
C SER A 106 -1.99 7.64 16.53
N THR A 107 -1.97 8.52 17.52
CA THR A 107 -2.21 8.15 18.93
C THR A 107 -3.61 7.54 19.15
N ARG A 108 -4.52 7.64 18.16
CA ARG A 108 -5.86 7.06 18.20
C ARG A 108 -5.94 5.62 17.70
N THR A 109 -5.00 5.19 16.86
CA THR A 109 -5.05 3.93 16.13
C THR A 109 -3.86 3.03 16.44
N MET A 110 -3.98 1.74 16.15
CA MET A 110 -2.91 0.75 16.32
C MET A 110 -1.99 0.75 15.12
N ARG A 111 -0.67 0.70 15.38
CA ARG A 111 0.39 0.68 14.35
C ARG A 111 0.38 -0.64 13.58
N CYS A 112 0.47 -1.73 14.29
CA CYS A 112 0.49 -3.06 13.70
C CYS A 112 -0.24 -4.06 14.61
N GLU A 113 -0.76 -5.09 13.99
CA GLU A 113 -1.37 -6.22 14.68
C GLU A 113 -0.34 -7.37 14.74
N TYR A 114 0.47 -7.38 15.78
CA TYR A 114 1.52 -8.37 16.03
C TYR A 114 1.15 -9.27 17.22
N GLY A 115 1.35 -10.58 17.09
CA GLY A 115 1.13 -11.53 18.20
C GLY A 115 1.03 -12.99 17.73
N ASN A 116 1.14 -13.92 18.65
CA ASN A 116 1.07 -15.39 18.41
C ASN A 116 2.07 -15.91 17.35
N GLY A 117 3.19 -15.24 17.14
CA GLY A 117 4.16 -15.61 16.10
C GLY A 117 3.73 -15.24 14.68
N GLU A 118 2.69 -14.41 14.53
CA GLU A 118 2.21 -13.91 13.25
C GLU A 118 2.58 -12.45 13.05
N ASN A 119 2.70 -12.04 11.79
CA ASN A 119 2.87 -10.64 11.37
C ASN A 119 4.20 -10.02 11.84
N LEU A 120 5.27 -10.78 11.73
CA LEU A 120 6.55 -10.51 12.40
C LEU A 120 7.34 -9.33 11.84
N LYS A 121 7.04 -8.84 10.60
CA LYS A 121 7.83 -7.81 9.91
C LYS A 121 7.05 -6.54 9.55
N THR A 122 5.80 -6.40 9.96
CA THR A 122 4.90 -5.32 9.52
C THR A 122 5.02 -4.02 10.33
N TYR A 123 6.12 -3.80 11.03
CA TYR A 123 6.28 -2.62 11.90
C TYR A 123 5.94 -1.30 11.20
N PHE A 124 6.41 -1.11 9.95
CA PHE A 124 6.20 0.12 9.17
C PHE A 124 4.87 0.16 8.39
N MET A 125 4.01 -0.87 8.49
CA MET A 125 2.81 -1.02 7.65
C MET A 125 1.81 0.13 7.75
N SER A 126 1.82 0.89 8.83
CA SER A 126 0.86 1.99 9.02
C SER A 126 1.51 3.38 8.91
N ASP A 127 2.75 3.49 8.42
CA ASP A 127 3.49 4.75 8.40
C ASP A 127 3.30 5.51 7.06
N GLY A 128 2.06 5.59 6.59
CA GLY A 128 1.70 6.14 5.29
C GLY A 128 1.84 5.10 4.18
N CYS A 129 1.54 3.83 4.50
CA CYS A 129 1.49 2.75 3.51
C CYS A 129 0.46 3.04 2.44
N THR A 130 0.76 2.66 1.20
CA THR A 130 -0.12 2.84 0.04
C THR A 130 -0.25 1.55 -0.76
N ASN A 131 -1.43 1.31 -1.32
CA ASN A 131 -1.62 0.38 -2.43
C ASN A 131 -1.81 1.17 -3.72
N ILE A 132 -1.25 0.67 -4.81
CA ILE A 132 -1.48 1.19 -6.17
C ILE A 132 -1.85 -0.01 -7.01
N VAL A 133 -3.14 -0.19 -7.30
CA VAL A 133 -3.63 -1.37 -8.00
C VAL A 133 -4.51 -0.99 -9.20
N THR A 134 -4.30 -1.68 -10.31
CA THR A 134 -5.11 -1.58 -11.53
C THR A 134 -5.91 -2.86 -11.76
N GLN A 135 -5.32 -4.02 -11.53
CA GLN A 135 -5.94 -5.34 -11.65
C GLN A 135 -6.27 -5.96 -10.29
N GLY A 136 -5.53 -5.61 -9.24
CA GLY A 136 -5.67 -6.10 -7.87
C GLY A 136 -4.65 -7.17 -7.48
N ASN A 137 -4.04 -7.87 -8.44
CA ASN A 137 -3.08 -8.94 -8.19
C ASN A 137 -1.64 -8.47 -7.98
N GLU A 138 -1.37 -7.18 -8.05
CA GLU A 138 -0.03 -6.58 -8.03
C GLU A 138 0.80 -6.94 -6.79
N TYR A 139 0.14 -7.34 -5.70
CA TYR A 139 0.78 -7.71 -4.44
C TYR A 139 0.49 -9.15 -4.00
N THR A 140 -0.13 -9.98 -4.86
CA THR A 140 -0.56 -11.32 -4.48
C THR A 140 0.63 -12.21 -4.14
N ASN A 141 0.65 -12.73 -2.90
CA ASN A 141 1.70 -13.63 -2.41
C ASN A 141 3.14 -13.12 -2.55
N ILE A 142 3.34 -11.80 -2.59
CA ILE A 142 4.67 -11.18 -2.64
C ILE A 142 5.35 -11.17 -1.26
N PHE A 143 4.59 -11.18 -0.18
CA PHE A 143 4.98 -10.84 1.18
C PHE A 143 6.14 -11.67 1.76
N PRO A 144 6.30 -12.98 1.50
CA PRO A 144 7.46 -13.72 1.96
C PRO A 144 8.78 -13.21 1.37
N ALA A 145 8.74 -12.67 0.14
CA ALA A 145 9.90 -12.15 -0.57
C ALA A 145 10.08 -10.62 -0.44
N TRP A 146 9.20 -9.93 0.29
CA TRP A 146 9.21 -8.48 0.39
C TRP A 146 10.38 -7.94 1.22
N ASN A 147 10.94 -6.82 0.79
CA ASN A 147 11.77 -6.02 1.67
C ASN A 147 10.87 -5.16 2.58
N TRP A 148 10.63 -5.61 3.79
CA TRP A 148 9.73 -4.99 4.75
C TRP A 148 10.19 -3.63 5.29
N ARG A 149 11.39 -3.17 4.92
CA ARG A 149 11.84 -1.78 5.12
C ARG A 149 11.41 -0.85 3.99
N ARG A 150 10.90 -1.42 2.89
CA ARG A 150 10.50 -0.72 1.65
C ARG A 150 9.03 -0.91 1.35
N ILE A 151 8.17 -0.81 2.36
CA ILE A 151 6.72 -0.88 2.18
C ILE A 151 6.28 0.32 1.34
N PRO A 152 5.45 0.15 0.29
CA PRO A 152 4.97 1.25 -0.53
C PRO A 152 4.37 2.40 0.28
N GLY A 153 4.68 3.62 -0.09
CA GLY A 153 4.23 4.84 0.60
C GLY A 153 5.05 5.25 1.82
N THR A 154 5.79 4.35 2.46
CA THR A 154 6.46 4.63 3.75
C THR A 154 7.79 5.39 3.58
N THR A 155 8.13 6.19 4.59
CA THR A 155 9.45 6.84 4.73
C THR A 155 10.15 6.19 5.92
N ALA A 156 11.15 5.35 5.68
CA ALA A 156 11.75 4.53 6.71
C ALA A 156 13.28 4.41 6.58
N PRO A 157 14.01 4.34 7.69
CA PRO A 157 15.43 4.01 7.68
C PRO A 157 15.60 2.54 7.28
N GLN A 158 16.65 2.25 6.52
CA GLN A 158 16.99 0.91 6.05
C GLN A 158 17.78 0.14 7.13
N LEU A 159 17.17 -0.03 8.31
CA LEU A 159 17.77 -0.72 9.45
C LEU A 159 18.15 -2.16 9.13
N ASP A 160 19.17 -2.70 9.75
CA ASP A 160 19.57 -4.11 9.59
C ASP A 160 18.47 -5.07 10.03
N THR A 161 17.77 -4.71 11.11
CA THR A 161 16.66 -5.50 11.68
C THR A 161 15.38 -4.66 11.71
N ILE A 162 14.26 -5.24 11.27
CA ILE A 162 12.94 -4.61 11.42
C ILE A 162 12.59 -4.52 12.91
N PRO A 163 12.17 -3.36 13.43
CA PRO A 163 11.76 -3.24 14.81
C PRO A 163 10.57 -4.17 15.13
N MET A 164 10.59 -4.74 16.33
CA MET A 164 9.44 -5.44 16.89
C MET A 164 8.53 -4.43 17.60
N ALA A 165 7.23 -4.68 17.58
CA ALA A 165 6.29 -3.88 18.36
C ALA A 165 6.65 -3.90 19.86
N ALA A 166 6.47 -2.77 20.54
CA ALA A 166 6.79 -2.65 21.97
C ALA A 166 5.91 -3.55 22.87
N SER A 167 4.70 -3.86 22.39
CA SER A 167 3.78 -4.79 23.04
C SER A 167 2.90 -5.48 22.01
N ASP A 168 2.52 -6.71 22.30
CA ASP A 168 1.58 -7.47 21.47
C ASP A 168 0.24 -6.75 21.37
N TRP A 169 -0.32 -6.67 20.17
CA TRP A 169 -1.67 -6.18 19.84
C TRP A 169 -1.94 -4.69 20.14
N GLN A 170 -1.11 -4.01 20.93
CA GLN A 170 -1.46 -2.74 21.56
C GLN A 170 -0.58 -1.55 21.17
N THR A 171 0.41 -1.73 20.28
CA THR A 171 1.30 -0.63 19.90
C THR A 171 0.55 0.43 19.09
N ARG A 172 0.37 1.61 19.67
CA ARG A 172 -0.23 2.77 19.02
C ARG A 172 0.79 3.57 18.21
N GLY A 173 0.28 4.38 17.28
CA GLY A 173 1.10 5.41 16.66
C GLY A 173 1.50 6.51 17.64
N THR A 174 2.52 7.25 17.26
CA THR A 174 3.05 8.38 18.05
C THR A 174 2.65 9.74 17.46
N SER A 175 2.14 9.77 16.23
CA SER A 175 1.69 11.00 15.59
C SER A 175 0.44 11.55 16.25
N THR A 176 0.45 12.86 16.49
CA THR A 176 -0.74 13.59 16.96
C THR A 176 -1.63 14.05 15.81
N PHE A 177 -1.15 13.96 14.57
CA PHE A 177 -1.89 14.38 13.38
C PHE A 177 -1.82 13.33 12.26
N ALA A 178 -2.97 12.73 11.99
CA ALA A 178 -3.32 12.01 10.78
C ALA A 178 -4.77 12.36 10.45
N GLY A 179 -5.05 12.72 9.19
CA GLY A 179 -6.38 13.16 8.82
C GLY A 179 -6.54 13.38 7.33
N GLY A 180 -7.76 13.71 6.93
CA GLY A 180 -8.09 13.99 5.54
C GLY A 180 -9.42 14.68 5.39
N VAL A 181 -9.70 15.13 4.19
CA VAL A 181 -10.98 15.67 3.75
C VAL A 181 -11.45 14.95 2.50
N SER A 182 -12.75 14.84 2.33
CA SER A 182 -13.36 14.17 1.18
C SER A 182 -14.66 14.89 0.79
N ASP A 183 -14.89 15.07 -0.50
CA ASP A 183 -16.18 15.45 -1.07
C ASP A 183 -16.95 14.23 -1.62
N SER A 184 -16.49 13.03 -1.34
CA SER A 184 -16.93 11.71 -1.81
C SER A 184 -16.37 11.30 -3.18
N ILE A 185 -15.78 12.19 -3.93
CA ILE A 185 -15.18 11.96 -5.26
C ILE A 185 -13.68 12.26 -5.24
N TYR A 186 -13.30 13.41 -4.68
CA TYR A 186 -11.91 13.85 -4.51
C TYR A 186 -11.58 14.05 -3.05
N GLY A 187 -10.32 14.20 -2.75
CA GLY A 187 -9.91 14.49 -1.39
C GLY A 187 -8.42 14.65 -1.20
N VAL A 188 -8.07 14.87 0.05
CA VAL A 188 -6.69 15.00 0.51
C VAL A 188 -6.51 14.20 1.77
N SER A 189 -5.38 13.52 1.91
CA SER A 189 -4.93 12.92 3.16
C SER A 189 -3.61 13.56 3.58
N ALA A 190 -3.41 13.75 4.88
CA ALA A 190 -2.18 14.33 5.41
C ALA A 190 -1.76 13.65 6.71
N TYR A 191 -0.45 13.56 6.91
CA TYR A 191 0.15 12.79 8.00
C TYR A 191 1.42 13.48 8.52
N ALA A 192 1.47 13.75 9.82
CA ALA A 192 2.67 14.19 10.51
C ALA A 192 3.39 12.99 11.11
N TYR A 193 4.10 12.25 10.27
CA TYR A 193 4.86 11.07 10.68
C TYR A 193 5.98 11.42 11.65
N MET A 194 6.07 10.67 12.74
CA MET A 194 7.15 10.73 13.69
C MET A 194 7.31 9.37 14.38
N ASP A 195 8.51 8.83 14.40
CA ASP A 195 8.85 7.62 15.13
C ASP A 195 10.25 7.70 15.74
N ASN A 196 10.31 7.63 17.06
CA ASN A 196 11.54 7.65 17.85
C ASN A 196 11.87 6.29 18.49
N TYR A 197 11.15 5.24 18.13
CA TYR A 197 11.32 3.91 18.71
C TYR A 197 12.40 3.10 17.97
N ALA A 198 13.12 2.26 18.71
CA ALA A 198 14.04 1.22 18.22
C ALA A 198 15.02 1.68 17.12
N GLY A 199 15.54 2.91 17.19
CA GLY A 199 16.51 3.42 16.24
C GLY A 199 15.93 3.96 14.93
N VAL A 200 14.59 3.98 14.77
CA VAL A 200 13.92 4.58 13.61
C VAL A 200 14.21 6.08 13.55
N ASN A 201 13.99 6.82 14.62
CA ASN A 201 14.34 8.23 14.81
C ASN A 201 14.12 9.08 13.54
N THR A 202 12.95 8.92 12.91
CA THR A 202 12.62 9.53 11.62
C THR A 202 11.27 10.23 11.69
N GLY A 203 11.19 11.42 11.09
CA GLY A 203 9.95 12.16 10.95
C GLY A 203 9.80 12.77 9.55
N ALA A 204 8.57 13.01 9.14
CA ALA A 204 8.21 13.62 7.87
C ALA A 204 6.81 14.22 7.92
N LYS A 205 6.53 15.22 7.10
CA LYS A 205 5.18 15.68 6.77
C LYS A 205 4.82 15.13 5.41
N LYS A 206 3.71 14.40 5.32
CA LYS A 206 3.28 13.72 4.09
C LYS A 206 1.87 14.16 3.72
N ALA A 207 1.60 14.28 2.42
CA ALA A 207 0.26 14.58 1.92
C ALA A 207 0.03 13.85 0.58
N TRP A 208 -1.22 13.46 0.36
CA TRP A 208 -1.70 12.81 -0.86
C TRP A 208 -2.95 13.54 -1.34
N PHE A 209 -2.91 14.00 -2.61
CA PHE A 209 -4.02 14.67 -3.27
C PHE A 209 -4.54 13.75 -4.37
N PHE A 210 -5.84 13.50 -4.36
CA PHE A 210 -6.46 12.46 -5.18
C PHE A 210 -7.34 13.06 -6.27
N PHE A 211 -7.06 12.68 -7.52
CA PHE A 211 -7.72 13.15 -8.73
C PHE A 211 -8.22 11.97 -9.60
N ASP A 212 -8.70 12.25 -10.82
CA ASP A 212 -9.29 11.21 -11.66
C ASP A 212 -8.26 10.21 -12.20
N ASN A 213 -7.11 10.69 -12.69
CA ASN A 213 -6.09 9.87 -13.34
C ASN A 213 -4.73 9.94 -12.66
N GLU A 214 -4.61 10.70 -11.59
CA GLU A 214 -3.36 10.88 -10.86
C GLU A 214 -3.58 11.02 -9.35
N VAL A 215 -2.56 10.67 -8.60
CA VAL A 215 -2.42 10.98 -7.18
C VAL A 215 -1.11 11.73 -6.99
N VAL A 216 -1.17 12.94 -6.43
CA VAL A 216 0.02 13.73 -6.11
C VAL A 216 0.46 13.40 -4.69
N CYS A 217 1.68 12.88 -4.56
CA CYS A 217 2.28 12.45 -3.28
C CYS A 217 3.39 13.41 -2.90
N LEU A 218 3.24 14.10 -1.78
CA LEU A 218 4.20 15.08 -1.30
C LEU A 218 4.81 14.67 0.03
N GLY A 219 6.11 14.92 0.17
CA GLY A 219 6.83 14.77 1.43
C GLY A 219 7.75 15.95 1.70
N SER A 220 7.75 16.44 2.93
CA SER A 220 8.63 17.52 3.36
C SER A 220 9.07 17.35 4.80
N GLY A 221 10.12 18.12 5.19
CA GLY A 221 10.62 18.06 6.54
C GLY A 221 11.08 16.66 6.93
N ILE A 222 11.62 15.88 5.99
CA ILE A 222 12.17 14.56 6.27
C ILE A 222 13.46 14.75 7.03
N ASN A 223 13.42 14.35 8.29
CA ASN A 223 14.58 14.41 9.20
C ASN A 223 14.77 13.06 9.86
N SER A 224 16.02 12.67 10.04
CA SER A 224 16.36 11.45 10.76
C SER A 224 17.70 11.61 11.50
N THR A 225 17.80 10.94 12.63
CA THR A 225 19.05 10.69 13.35
C THR A 225 19.40 9.20 13.38
N SER A 226 18.71 8.39 12.58
CA SER A 226 19.04 6.99 12.39
C SER A 226 20.43 6.83 11.75
N TYR A 227 21.13 5.77 12.11
CA TYR A 227 22.44 5.43 11.51
C TYR A 227 22.31 4.94 10.07
N ALA A 228 21.13 4.48 9.69
CA ALA A 228 20.84 3.91 8.37
C ALA A 228 20.32 4.97 7.38
N PRO A 229 20.53 4.81 6.08
CA PRO A 229 19.95 5.69 5.07
C PRO A 229 18.42 5.62 5.11
N VAL A 230 17.75 6.75 4.87
CA VAL A 230 16.29 6.87 4.87
C VAL A 230 15.78 6.84 3.44
N TYR A 231 14.81 5.97 3.18
CA TYR A 231 14.15 5.87 1.89
C TYR A 231 12.66 6.19 2.02
N THR A 232 12.10 6.85 1.00
CA THR A 232 10.66 6.88 0.78
C THR A 232 10.35 5.93 -0.38
N THR A 233 9.74 4.81 -0.08
CA THR A 233 9.34 3.83 -1.12
C THR A 233 8.07 4.31 -1.79
N ILE A 234 8.08 4.38 -3.11
CA ILE A 234 6.90 4.74 -3.91
C ILE A 234 6.07 3.48 -4.16
N ASN A 235 6.72 2.41 -4.64
CA ASN A 235 6.07 1.12 -4.86
C ASN A 235 7.06 -0.04 -4.66
N GLN A 236 6.53 -1.19 -4.25
CA GLN A 236 7.21 -2.48 -4.25
C GLN A 236 6.16 -3.54 -4.56
N CYS A 237 6.07 -3.97 -5.81
CA CYS A 237 5.03 -4.87 -6.31
C CYS A 237 5.62 -6.00 -7.16
N LEU A 238 4.81 -6.96 -7.58
CA LEU A 238 5.20 -7.99 -8.54
C LEU A 238 5.63 -7.36 -9.86
N LEU A 239 6.65 -7.94 -10.46
CA LEU A 239 7.13 -7.55 -11.78
C LEU A 239 6.39 -8.38 -12.84
N ASP A 240 5.16 -8.01 -13.19
CA ASP A 240 4.38 -8.68 -14.22
C ASP A 240 4.80 -8.24 -15.62
N ASP A 241 5.00 -6.94 -15.85
CA ASP A 241 5.55 -6.40 -17.06
C ASP A 241 7.08 -6.23 -16.92
N LYS A 242 7.83 -6.95 -17.75
CA LYS A 242 9.29 -6.88 -17.75
C LYS A 242 9.84 -5.61 -18.43
N ASN A 243 8.97 -4.79 -19.05
CA ASN A 243 9.34 -3.58 -19.74
C ASN A 243 9.18 -2.36 -18.82
N ILE A 244 10.16 -2.14 -17.97
CA ILE A 244 10.25 -0.89 -17.22
C ILE A 244 10.88 0.15 -18.12
N LEU A 245 10.18 1.26 -18.35
CA LEU A 245 10.70 2.40 -19.08
C LEU A 245 11.07 3.53 -18.12
N LEU A 246 12.18 4.19 -18.38
CA LEU A 246 12.64 5.37 -17.64
C LEU A 246 12.98 6.48 -18.64
N SER A 247 12.56 7.71 -18.33
CA SER A 247 13.03 8.91 -19.01
C SER A 247 13.94 9.70 -18.10
N GLN A 248 15.08 10.10 -18.62
CA GLN A 248 16.01 11.05 -18.00
C GLN A 248 16.55 12.00 -19.04
N ASN A 249 16.49 13.30 -18.79
CA ASN A 249 16.86 14.34 -19.75
C ASN A 249 16.11 14.17 -21.11
N LYS A 250 14.83 13.79 -21.06
CA LYS A 250 13.97 13.49 -22.22
C LYS A 250 14.44 12.33 -23.10
N GLN A 251 15.39 11.53 -22.61
CA GLN A 251 15.83 10.30 -23.27
C GLN A 251 15.20 9.10 -22.57
N GLN A 252 14.51 8.28 -23.35
CA GLN A 252 13.84 7.08 -22.85
C GLN A 252 14.76 5.85 -22.94
N THR A 253 14.77 5.05 -21.90
CA THR A 253 15.55 3.81 -21.81
C THR A 253 14.71 2.69 -21.21
N THR A 254 14.84 1.48 -21.74
CA THR A 254 14.30 0.27 -21.11
C THR A 254 15.26 -0.22 -20.03
N ILE A 255 14.76 -0.40 -18.82
CA ILE A 255 15.56 -0.81 -17.66
C ILE A 255 15.75 -2.33 -17.67
N LYS A 256 16.99 -2.75 -17.60
CA LYS A 256 17.38 -4.16 -17.44
C LYS A 256 17.20 -4.62 -15.99
N LYS A 257 17.33 -5.93 -15.77
CA LYS A 257 17.35 -6.53 -14.43
C LYS A 257 18.53 -6.00 -13.60
N GLY A 258 18.28 -5.60 -12.35
CA GLY A 258 19.30 -5.10 -11.43
C GLY A 258 18.82 -4.03 -10.47
N GLU A 259 19.78 -3.42 -9.78
CA GLU A 259 19.58 -2.24 -8.92
C GLU A 259 20.25 -1.02 -9.56
N PHE A 260 19.54 0.09 -9.55
CA PHE A 260 19.97 1.32 -10.19
C PHE A 260 19.70 2.52 -9.30
N SER A 261 20.49 3.57 -9.48
CA SER A 261 20.26 4.88 -8.87
C SER A 261 20.29 5.93 -9.98
N TYR A 262 19.31 6.81 -9.98
CA TYR A 262 19.17 7.90 -10.94
C TYR A 262 19.05 9.23 -10.22
N ASP A 263 19.76 10.23 -10.68
CA ASP A 263 19.64 11.59 -10.19
C ASP A 263 18.64 12.35 -11.07
N SER A 264 17.50 12.70 -10.50
CA SER A 264 16.44 13.48 -11.13
C SER A 264 15.96 12.93 -12.48
N PRO A 265 15.48 11.68 -12.56
CA PRO A 265 14.80 11.22 -13.77
C PRO A 265 13.49 11.99 -13.98
N ASP A 266 13.01 12.05 -15.22
CA ASP A 266 11.75 12.71 -15.55
C ASP A 266 10.56 11.86 -15.07
N TRP A 267 10.58 10.56 -15.40
CA TRP A 267 9.53 9.60 -15.04
C TRP A 267 10.01 8.13 -15.19
N VAL A 268 9.27 7.25 -14.52
CA VAL A 268 9.34 5.78 -14.68
C VAL A 268 7.96 5.26 -15.03
N LEU A 269 7.86 4.29 -15.94
CA LEU A 269 6.63 3.60 -16.30
C LEU A 269 6.78 2.10 -16.01
N HIS A 270 5.84 1.54 -15.27
CA HIS A 270 5.74 0.10 -14.97
C HIS A 270 4.26 -0.30 -14.83
N ASN A 271 3.85 -1.40 -15.46
CA ASN A 271 2.48 -1.93 -15.41
C ASN A 271 1.38 -0.89 -15.72
N GLY A 272 1.62 -0.01 -16.70
CA GLY A 272 0.67 1.04 -17.05
C GLY A 272 0.60 2.20 -16.05
N ILE A 273 1.40 2.19 -14.99
CA ILE A 273 1.49 3.26 -13.99
C ILE A 273 2.72 4.12 -14.27
N GLY A 274 2.49 5.41 -14.52
CA GLY A 274 3.54 6.42 -14.64
C GLY A 274 3.87 7.04 -13.28
N TYR A 275 5.15 7.04 -12.95
CA TYR A 275 5.70 7.72 -11.76
C TYR A 275 6.51 8.92 -12.24
N ILE A 276 6.05 10.13 -11.94
CA ILE A 276 6.61 11.39 -12.44
C ILE A 276 7.30 12.12 -11.28
N PHE A 277 8.49 12.69 -11.52
CA PHE A 277 9.31 13.34 -10.50
C PHE A 277 9.51 14.83 -10.79
N PRO A 278 8.50 15.69 -10.58
CA PRO A 278 8.53 17.09 -11.01
C PRO A 278 9.58 17.94 -10.26
N GLN A 279 9.98 17.52 -9.05
CA GLN A 279 11.05 18.16 -8.29
C GLN A 279 12.38 17.43 -8.41
N GLY A 280 12.45 16.37 -9.23
CA GLY A 280 13.61 15.51 -9.31
C GLY A 280 13.87 14.74 -8.01
N GLY A 281 15.16 14.53 -7.69
CA GLY A 281 15.60 13.81 -6.51
C GLY A 281 16.40 12.56 -6.86
N ARG A 282 17.02 11.97 -5.85
CA ARG A 282 17.76 10.73 -6.04
C ARG A 282 16.83 9.53 -5.92
N ILE A 283 16.59 8.85 -7.05
CA ILE A 283 15.69 7.71 -7.18
C ILE A 283 16.49 6.42 -7.15
N PHE A 284 16.05 5.44 -6.36
CA PHE A 284 16.47 4.05 -6.50
C PHE A 284 15.40 3.26 -7.25
N LEU A 285 15.83 2.37 -8.12
CA LEU A 285 15.00 1.42 -8.84
C LEU A 285 15.64 0.03 -8.71
N CYS A 286 14.87 -0.94 -8.25
CA CYS A 286 15.30 -2.34 -8.19
C CYS A 286 14.30 -3.20 -8.95
N ASN A 287 14.84 -4.04 -9.84
CA ASN A 287 14.09 -4.93 -10.70
C ASN A 287 14.81 -6.28 -10.68
N GLN A 288 14.48 -7.11 -9.71
CA GLN A 288 15.16 -8.39 -9.53
C GLN A 288 14.35 -9.40 -8.73
N GLN A 289 14.78 -10.65 -8.79
CA GLN A 289 14.24 -11.71 -7.97
C GLN A 289 14.58 -11.46 -6.50
N GLN A 290 13.56 -11.56 -5.65
CA GLN A 290 13.68 -11.57 -4.19
C GLN A 290 13.20 -12.91 -3.64
N THR A 291 13.72 -13.30 -2.47
CA THR A 291 13.45 -14.59 -1.84
C THR A 291 13.12 -14.43 -0.37
N GLY A 292 12.36 -15.38 0.16
CA GLY A 292 12.03 -15.48 1.57
C GLY A 292 11.02 -16.60 1.81
N SER A 293 10.64 -16.83 3.04
CA SER A 293 9.65 -17.86 3.38
C SER A 293 8.44 -17.24 4.10
N TRP A 294 7.29 -17.90 4.00
CA TRP A 294 6.14 -17.52 4.82
C TRP A 294 6.45 -17.62 6.32
N TYR A 295 7.30 -18.59 6.71
CA TYR A 295 7.74 -18.75 8.09
C TYR A 295 8.46 -17.50 8.64
N ASP A 296 9.19 -16.75 7.79
CA ASP A 296 9.89 -15.53 8.20
C ASP A 296 8.98 -14.40 8.67
N ILE A 297 7.69 -14.50 8.33
CA ILE A 297 6.67 -13.50 8.69
C ILE A 297 5.53 -14.10 9.53
N ASN A 298 5.44 -15.43 9.60
CA ASN A 298 4.45 -16.15 10.38
C ASN A 298 4.97 -17.56 10.74
N HIS A 299 5.26 -17.79 12.00
CA HIS A 299 5.84 -19.05 12.47
C HIS A 299 4.91 -20.28 12.35
N THR A 300 3.64 -20.08 11.99
CA THR A 300 2.70 -21.20 11.72
C THR A 300 2.72 -21.64 10.25
N GLU A 301 3.40 -20.89 9.38
CA GLU A 301 3.45 -21.13 7.95
C GLU A 301 4.68 -21.95 7.51
N SER A 302 4.74 -22.27 6.21
CA SER A 302 5.80 -23.08 5.60
C SER A 302 7.16 -22.37 5.59
N LYS A 303 8.23 -23.15 5.84
CA LYS A 303 9.64 -22.73 5.68
C LYS A 303 10.12 -22.81 4.22
N GLU A 304 9.30 -23.29 3.32
CA GLU A 304 9.64 -23.39 1.90
C GLU A 304 9.98 -22.02 1.33
N MET A 305 11.14 -21.94 0.67
CA MET A 305 11.61 -20.71 0.05
C MET A 305 10.74 -20.32 -1.15
N GLN A 306 10.21 -19.12 -1.09
CA GLN A 306 9.46 -18.50 -2.15
C GLN A 306 10.36 -17.55 -2.93
N GLN A 307 10.16 -17.48 -4.24
CA GLN A 307 10.87 -16.57 -5.14
C GLN A 307 9.85 -15.71 -5.88
N ARG A 308 10.11 -14.41 -5.94
CA ARG A 308 9.26 -13.45 -6.68
C ARG A 308 10.15 -12.50 -7.45
N GLU A 309 9.78 -12.22 -8.70
CA GLU A 309 10.33 -11.07 -9.43
C GLU A 309 9.62 -9.82 -8.90
N VAL A 310 10.39 -8.85 -8.43
CA VAL A 310 9.87 -7.68 -7.71
C VAL A 310 10.39 -6.40 -8.34
N PHE A 311 9.48 -5.48 -8.59
CA PHE A 311 9.77 -4.09 -8.92
C PHE A 311 9.73 -3.25 -7.65
N THR A 312 10.77 -2.45 -7.41
CA THR A 312 10.82 -1.49 -6.29
C THR A 312 11.31 -0.15 -6.79
N LEU A 313 10.61 0.92 -6.41
CA LEU A 313 10.92 2.30 -6.78
C LEU A 313 10.79 3.22 -5.58
N GLY A 314 11.69 4.19 -5.43
CA GLY A 314 11.57 5.17 -4.35
C GLY A 314 12.68 6.22 -4.34
N PHE A 315 12.56 7.13 -3.39
CA PHE A 315 13.55 8.17 -3.13
C PHE A 315 14.59 7.71 -2.10
N ASN A 316 15.85 8.01 -2.35
CA ASN A 316 16.94 7.83 -1.41
C ASN A 316 17.34 9.20 -0.83
N HIS A 317 17.00 9.46 0.43
CA HIS A 317 17.30 10.71 1.12
C HIS A 317 18.69 10.72 1.78
N GLY A 318 19.44 9.60 1.65
CA GLY A 318 20.75 9.43 2.29
C GLY A 318 20.66 9.15 3.79
N THR A 319 21.82 9.13 4.44
CA THR A 319 21.95 8.95 5.89
C THR A 319 21.80 10.30 6.58
N ASN A 320 21.07 10.31 7.70
CA ASN A 320 20.84 11.50 8.52
C ASN A 320 20.30 12.70 7.71
N PRO A 321 19.22 12.53 6.90
CA PRO A 321 18.65 13.62 6.12
C PRO A 321 18.17 14.74 7.02
N ARG A 322 18.30 15.99 6.51
CA ARG A 322 17.83 17.19 7.19
C ARG A 322 16.94 17.98 6.25
N ASN A 323 15.66 18.09 6.61
CA ASN A 323 14.64 18.79 5.83
C ASN A 323 14.55 18.36 4.37
N ALA A 324 14.76 17.05 4.09
CA ALA A 324 14.59 16.52 2.75
C ALA A 324 13.12 16.56 2.31
N THR A 325 12.92 16.52 1.00
CA THR A 325 11.59 16.62 0.36
C THR A 325 11.47 15.64 -0.81
N TYR A 326 10.24 15.39 -1.25
CA TYR A 326 9.92 14.73 -2.53
C TYR A 326 8.57 15.19 -3.07
N ALA A 327 8.39 15.09 -4.39
CA ALA A 327 7.12 15.22 -5.09
C ALA A 327 7.08 14.29 -6.31
#